data_672ac1d82bc096a3b381d5c6654ae691
#
_entry.id   672ac1d82bc096a3b381d5c6654ae691
#
_cell.length_a   1.000
_cell.length_b   1.000
_cell.length_c   1.000
_cell.angle_alpha   90.00
_cell.angle_beta   90.00
_cell.angle_gamma   90.00
#
_symmetry.space_group_name_H-M   'P 1'
#
loop_
_entity.id
_entity.type
_entity.pdbx_description
1 polymer ?
#
loop_
_entity_poly.entity_id
_entity_poly.type
_entity_poly.pdbx_seq_one_letter_code
_entity_poly.pdbx_strand_id
1 'polypeptide(L)'
;ILSGLVGSEMCIRDSIKVGGAILTNELDDLALSLTFLHRVGLYPIVLHGAGPQLNEILEREGVVPDYSDGIRITDATTLRIARRVFLEENQKLVEKLESLGSRARPIPLGVFTASYLDQDRYGLVGKIDQVDKEPIESAIRAGCLPILTSLALTQDGQILNVNADVAASELAKVLEPLKIVYLSEKGGLYHGKSGELIESINLDEEYDSLMKEEWVKYGTKLKLREIKELLDHLPRSSSVAIISVDQLQKELFTDSGAGTLVRRGYKLFRSSSIQDIGAERLRTMLREHDDDVRENRKSASQIFSELSQTPYTVYGDEGLGCVAFVSHPPDEVPVLTRLVMTRDAAMNHVIDNIWGMIRKDYRRLVWTSRADDENRAWHFEHADGSFTRNRRSLYY
;
A
#
# COMPACT_ATOMS: atom_id res chain seq x y z
N ILE A 1 26.10 1.98 -8.57
CA ILE A 1 25.73 1.31 -7.29
C ILE A 1 24.60 0.26 -7.50
N LEU A 2 24.45 -0.29 -8.70
CA LEU A 2 23.38 -1.27 -9.03
C LEU A 2 23.89 -2.68 -9.36
N SER A 3 25.17 -2.98 -9.15
CA SER A 3 25.77 -4.28 -9.49
C SER A 3 25.81 -5.29 -8.35
N GLY A 4 25.14 -5.05 -7.22
CA GLY A 4 25.20 -5.89 -6.01
C GLY A 4 23.99 -6.79 -5.73
N LEU A 5 23.00 -6.88 -6.63
CA LEU A 5 21.72 -7.58 -6.38
C LEU A 5 21.52 -8.88 -7.20
N VAL A 6 22.60 -9.43 -7.76
CA VAL A 6 22.55 -10.73 -8.43
C VAL A 6 23.06 -11.80 -7.46
N GLY A 7 22.25 -12.19 -6.46
CA GLY A 7 22.68 -13.23 -5.53
C GLY A 7 21.79 -13.54 -4.32
N SER A 8 20.66 -12.88 -4.15
CA SER A 8 19.67 -13.26 -3.13
C SER A 8 18.27 -13.15 -3.75
N GLU A 9 17.39 -14.02 -3.36
CA GLU A 9 15.98 -14.15 -3.76
C GLU A 9 15.43 -12.89 -4.45
N MET A 10 15.00 -13.03 -5.71
CA MET A 10 14.52 -11.94 -6.54
C MET A 10 13.25 -11.37 -5.88
N CYS A 11 13.42 -10.33 -5.07
CA CYS A 11 12.30 -9.68 -4.43
C CYS A 11 11.44 -9.02 -5.52
N ILE A 12 10.30 -9.61 -5.81
CA ILE A 12 9.24 -9.00 -6.60
C ILE A 12 8.67 -7.89 -5.74
N ARG A 13 9.02 -6.63 -6.05
CA ARG A 13 8.70 -5.49 -5.17
C ARG A 13 7.33 -4.91 -5.42
N ASP A 14 6.85 -4.92 -6.68
CA ASP A 14 5.68 -4.14 -7.06
C ASP A 14 4.74 -4.96 -7.95
N SER A 15 3.44 -4.88 -7.65
CA SER A 15 2.37 -5.44 -8.47
C SER A 15 1.43 -4.32 -8.90
N ILE A 16 1.13 -4.23 -10.20
CA ILE A 16 0.29 -3.20 -10.79
C ILE A 16 -0.97 -3.85 -11.39
N LYS A 17 -2.12 -3.51 -10.83
CA LYS A 17 -3.41 -3.87 -11.40
C LYS A 17 -3.91 -2.74 -12.30
N VAL A 18 -4.22 -3.04 -13.53
CA VAL A 18 -4.69 -2.10 -14.55
C VAL A 18 -6.16 -2.34 -14.85
N GLY A 19 -6.99 -1.30 -14.70
CA GLY A 19 -8.39 -1.34 -15.12
C GLY A 19 -8.51 -1.36 -16.66
N GLY A 20 -9.55 -2.04 -17.18
CA GLY A 20 -9.78 -2.08 -18.63
C GLY A 20 -9.95 -0.70 -19.28
N ALA A 21 -10.58 0.24 -18.58
CA ALA A 21 -10.76 1.61 -19.08
C ALA A 21 -9.40 2.31 -19.35
N ILE A 22 -8.39 2.08 -18.56
CA ILE A 22 -7.03 2.60 -18.77
C ILE A 22 -6.42 2.05 -20.06
N LEU A 23 -6.61 0.77 -20.35
CA LEU A 23 -6.15 0.18 -21.61
C LEU A 23 -6.83 0.80 -22.85
N THR A 24 -8.06 1.31 -22.70
CA THR A 24 -8.76 1.99 -23.78
C THR A 24 -8.33 3.46 -23.92
N ASN A 25 -8.25 4.18 -22.79
CA ASN A 25 -8.17 5.64 -22.78
C ASN A 25 -6.75 6.17 -22.57
N GLU A 26 -5.88 5.42 -21.91
CA GLU A 26 -4.56 5.86 -21.41
C GLU A 26 -3.44 4.86 -21.75
N LEU A 27 -3.60 4.04 -22.82
CA LEU A 27 -2.63 3.00 -23.18
C LEU A 27 -1.23 3.57 -23.45
N ASP A 28 -1.15 4.72 -24.09
CA ASP A 28 0.12 5.35 -24.44
C ASP A 28 0.88 5.81 -23.18
N ASP A 29 0.20 6.47 -22.26
CA ASP A 29 0.77 6.96 -21.01
C ASP A 29 1.15 5.81 -20.09
N LEU A 30 0.34 4.76 -20.03
CA LEU A 30 0.66 3.52 -19.30
C LEU A 30 1.93 2.88 -19.87
N ALA A 31 2.02 2.71 -21.17
CA ALA A 31 3.19 2.09 -21.81
C ALA A 31 4.46 2.93 -21.62
N LEU A 32 4.37 4.27 -21.67
CA LEU A 32 5.49 5.17 -21.39
C LEU A 32 5.97 5.02 -19.94
N SER A 33 5.04 5.00 -18.98
CA SER A 33 5.37 4.84 -17.56
C SER A 33 6.01 3.48 -17.26
N LEU A 34 5.46 2.38 -17.80
CA LEU A 34 6.03 1.04 -17.67
C LEU A 34 7.40 0.92 -18.37
N THR A 35 7.57 1.55 -19.52
CA THR A 35 8.87 1.61 -20.23
C THR A 35 9.92 2.33 -19.41
N PHE A 36 9.57 3.42 -18.75
CA PHE A 36 10.47 4.12 -17.85
C PHE A 36 10.90 3.21 -16.69
N LEU A 37 9.97 2.53 -16.02
CA LEU A 37 10.26 1.58 -14.94
C LEU A 37 11.20 0.47 -15.40
N HIS A 38 10.93 -0.12 -16.57
CA HIS A 38 11.78 -1.15 -17.15
C HIS A 38 13.21 -0.65 -17.42
N ARG A 39 13.37 0.56 -17.95
CA ARG A 39 14.69 1.17 -18.25
C ARG A 39 15.52 1.45 -17.00
N VAL A 40 14.89 1.74 -15.87
CA VAL A 40 15.61 1.94 -14.60
C VAL A 40 15.82 0.63 -13.83
N GLY A 41 15.46 -0.52 -14.43
CA GLY A 41 15.70 -1.85 -13.86
C GLY A 41 14.62 -2.35 -12.91
N LEU A 42 13.44 -1.72 -12.92
CA LEU A 42 12.26 -2.21 -12.21
C LEU A 42 11.39 -3.06 -13.14
N TYR A 43 10.93 -4.18 -12.65
CA TYR A 43 10.12 -5.14 -13.39
C TYR A 43 8.80 -5.40 -12.65
N PRO A 44 7.88 -4.42 -12.60
CA PRO A 44 6.59 -4.63 -11.96
C PRO A 44 5.80 -5.70 -12.70
N ILE A 45 5.02 -6.47 -11.94
CA ILE A 45 4.08 -7.41 -12.50
C ILE A 45 2.82 -6.66 -12.87
N VAL A 46 2.41 -6.73 -14.12
CA VAL A 46 1.20 -6.05 -14.61
C VAL A 46 0.09 -7.07 -14.80
N LEU A 47 -1.02 -6.90 -14.09
CA LEU A 47 -2.24 -7.67 -14.29
C LEU A 47 -3.35 -6.73 -14.76
N HIS A 48 -3.98 -7.04 -15.88
CA HIS A 48 -5.04 -6.20 -16.40
C HIS A 48 -6.39 -6.91 -16.48
N GLY A 49 -7.45 -6.12 -16.35
CA GLY A 49 -8.81 -6.47 -16.72
C GLY A 49 -9.17 -5.96 -18.12
N ALA A 50 -10.32 -6.38 -18.65
CA ALA A 50 -10.85 -5.93 -19.93
C ALA A 50 -12.39 -5.77 -19.89
N GLY A 51 -12.93 -5.36 -18.73
CA GLY A 51 -14.38 -5.27 -18.52
C GLY A 51 -15.13 -4.37 -19.51
N PRO A 52 -14.72 -3.11 -19.73
CA PRO A 52 -15.36 -2.21 -20.70
C PRO A 52 -15.30 -2.74 -22.12
N GLN A 53 -14.14 -3.20 -22.58
CA GLN A 53 -13.95 -3.76 -23.93
C GLN A 53 -14.83 -5.01 -24.13
N LEU A 54 -14.89 -5.85 -23.08
CA LEU A 54 -15.74 -7.05 -23.12
C LEU A 54 -17.22 -6.66 -23.24
N ASN A 55 -17.70 -5.65 -22.51
CA ASN A 55 -19.06 -5.16 -22.62
C ASN A 55 -19.38 -4.68 -24.04
N GLU A 56 -18.51 -3.85 -24.60
CA GLU A 56 -18.66 -3.30 -25.94
C GLU A 56 -18.77 -4.44 -27.01
N ILE A 57 -17.92 -5.46 -26.92
CA ILE A 57 -17.95 -6.58 -27.86
C ILE A 57 -19.18 -7.45 -27.66
N LEU A 58 -19.59 -7.73 -26.40
CA LEU A 58 -20.80 -8.49 -26.11
C LEU A 58 -22.03 -7.79 -26.70
N GLU A 59 -22.17 -6.48 -26.49
CA GLU A 59 -23.27 -5.69 -27.06
C GLU A 59 -23.28 -5.70 -28.59
N ARG A 60 -22.12 -5.59 -29.22
CA ARG A 60 -22.00 -5.71 -30.69
C ARG A 60 -22.40 -7.09 -31.22
N GLU A 61 -22.13 -8.15 -30.45
CA GLU A 61 -22.52 -9.53 -30.80
C GLU A 61 -23.94 -9.86 -30.34
N GLY A 62 -24.70 -8.89 -29.79
CA GLY A 62 -26.09 -9.05 -29.37
C GLY A 62 -26.24 -9.83 -28.05
N VAL A 63 -25.16 -9.95 -27.26
CA VAL A 63 -25.15 -10.57 -25.94
C VAL A 63 -25.28 -9.49 -24.88
N VAL A 64 -26.34 -9.55 -24.07
CA VAL A 64 -26.54 -8.60 -22.97
C VAL A 64 -25.66 -9.01 -21.80
N PRO A 65 -24.73 -8.15 -21.33
CA PRO A 65 -23.94 -8.43 -20.14
C PRO A 65 -24.82 -8.57 -18.90
N ASP A 66 -24.71 -9.65 -18.16
CA ASP A 66 -25.45 -9.89 -16.93
C ASP A 66 -24.51 -9.99 -15.74
N TYR A 67 -24.97 -9.52 -14.56
CA TYR A 67 -24.17 -9.46 -13.34
C TYR A 67 -25.01 -9.89 -12.12
N SER A 68 -24.40 -10.68 -11.25
CA SER A 68 -24.92 -10.98 -9.92
C SER A 68 -23.88 -10.61 -8.88
N ASP A 69 -24.24 -9.82 -7.87
CA ASP A 69 -23.34 -9.33 -6.80
C ASP A 69 -22.06 -8.62 -7.32
N GLY A 70 -22.15 -7.98 -8.50
CA GLY A 70 -21.01 -7.33 -9.13
C GLY A 70 -20.07 -8.28 -9.90
N ILE A 71 -20.38 -9.57 -9.93
CA ILE A 71 -19.67 -10.59 -10.70
C ILE A 71 -20.42 -10.82 -12.02
N ARG A 72 -19.70 -10.80 -13.13
CA ARG A 72 -20.26 -11.08 -14.46
C ARG A 72 -20.65 -12.54 -14.56
N ILE A 73 -21.94 -12.82 -14.86
CA ILE A 73 -22.39 -14.16 -15.24
C ILE A 73 -21.73 -14.50 -16.57
N THR A 74 -21.05 -15.64 -16.63
CA THR A 74 -20.22 -16.00 -17.76
C THR A 74 -20.65 -17.38 -18.31
N ASP A 75 -21.46 -17.37 -19.35
CA ASP A 75 -21.80 -18.57 -20.10
C ASP A 75 -20.68 -18.93 -21.12
N ALA A 76 -20.85 -20.01 -21.86
CA ALA A 76 -19.86 -20.45 -22.83
C ALA A 76 -19.63 -19.43 -23.96
N THR A 77 -20.66 -18.70 -24.39
CA THR A 77 -20.58 -17.66 -25.41
C THR A 77 -19.82 -16.45 -24.87
N THR A 78 -20.20 -15.98 -23.70
CA THR A 78 -19.52 -14.88 -22.99
C THR A 78 -18.04 -15.22 -22.74
N LEU A 79 -17.72 -16.44 -22.30
CA LEU A 79 -16.34 -16.86 -22.05
C LEU A 79 -15.52 -16.88 -23.34
N ARG A 80 -16.08 -17.38 -24.44
CA ARG A 80 -15.40 -17.39 -25.76
C ARG A 80 -15.02 -15.98 -26.21
N ILE A 81 -15.94 -15.01 -26.03
CA ILE A 81 -15.71 -13.60 -26.33
C ILE A 81 -14.70 -13.02 -25.35
N ALA A 82 -14.85 -13.26 -24.05
CA ALA A 82 -13.96 -12.77 -23.01
C ALA A 82 -12.51 -13.21 -23.28
N ARG A 83 -12.29 -14.50 -23.58
CA ARG A 83 -10.96 -15.03 -23.92
C ARG A 83 -10.33 -14.25 -25.07
N ARG A 84 -11.07 -14.03 -26.15
CA ARG A 84 -10.57 -13.25 -27.31
C ARG A 84 -10.19 -11.83 -26.90
N VAL A 85 -11.08 -11.13 -26.20
CA VAL A 85 -10.86 -9.75 -25.76
C VAL A 85 -9.66 -9.63 -24.84
N PHE A 86 -9.52 -10.52 -23.85
CA PHE A 86 -8.36 -10.50 -22.95
C PHE A 86 -7.04 -10.72 -23.69
N LEU A 87 -7.01 -11.64 -24.67
CA LEU A 87 -5.81 -11.88 -25.49
C LEU A 87 -5.47 -10.67 -26.36
N GLU A 88 -6.46 -10.06 -26.99
CA GLU A 88 -6.27 -8.88 -27.84
C GLU A 88 -5.76 -7.68 -27.02
N GLU A 89 -6.34 -7.38 -25.86
CA GLU A 89 -5.91 -6.28 -25.00
C GLU A 89 -4.51 -6.53 -24.42
N ASN A 90 -4.20 -7.76 -24.02
CA ASN A 90 -2.87 -8.15 -23.58
C ASN A 90 -1.83 -7.91 -24.66
N GLN A 91 -2.12 -8.37 -25.88
CA GLN A 91 -1.22 -8.21 -27.04
C GLN A 91 -1.02 -6.73 -27.40
N LYS A 92 -2.08 -5.89 -27.40
CA LYS A 92 -1.96 -4.45 -27.65
C LYS A 92 -0.99 -3.77 -26.68
N LEU A 93 -1.08 -4.08 -25.39
CA LEU A 93 -0.16 -3.51 -24.40
C LEU A 93 1.28 -3.99 -24.63
N VAL A 94 1.48 -5.27 -24.92
CA VAL A 94 2.80 -5.84 -25.22
C VAL A 94 3.41 -5.17 -26.46
N GLU A 95 2.68 -5.10 -27.57
CA GLU A 95 3.14 -4.44 -28.80
C GLU A 95 3.50 -2.98 -28.58
N LYS A 96 2.71 -2.28 -27.78
CA LYS A 96 2.99 -0.89 -27.44
C LYS A 96 4.28 -0.74 -26.64
N LEU A 97 4.51 -1.59 -25.63
CA LEU A 97 5.76 -1.62 -24.86
C LEU A 97 6.96 -1.94 -25.74
N GLU A 98 6.85 -2.93 -26.63
CA GLU A 98 7.91 -3.31 -27.58
C GLU A 98 8.23 -2.18 -28.55
N SER A 99 7.22 -1.46 -29.04
CA SER A 99 7.39 -0.28 -29.93
C SER A 99 8.18 0.83 -29.25
N LEU A 100 8.14 0.92 -27.91
CA LEU A 100 8.91 1.87 -27.10
C LEU A 100 10.28 1.31 -26.69
N GLY A 101 10.64 0.09 -27.12
CA GLY A 101 11.92 -0.54 -26.85
C GLY A 101 11.99 -1.26 -25.49
N SER A 102 10.86 -1.52 -24.86
CA SER A 102 10.79 -2.35 -23.66
C SER A 102 10.48 -3.79 -24.01
N ARG A 103 11.10 -4.71 -23.29
CA ARG A 103 10.82 -6.15 -23.43
C ARG A 103 9.63 -6.52 -22.54
N ALA A 104 8.56 -7.01 -23.12
CA ALA A 104 7.39 -7.47 -22.40
C ALA A 104 7.09 -8.92 -22.75
N ARG A 105 6.52 -9.67 -21.81
CA ARG A 105 6.12 -11.05 -22.01
C ARG A 105 4.63 -11.21 -21.71
N PRO A 106 3.81 -11.55 -22.72
CA PRO A 106 2.41 -11.87 -22.48
C PRO A 106 2.30 -13.20 -21.72
N ILE A 107 1.55 -13.21 -20.63
CA ILE A 107 1.25 -14.39 -19.82
C ILE A 107 -0.27 -14.43 -19.60
N PRO A 108 -1.04 -14.71 -20.65
CA PRO A 108 -2.50 -14.67 -20.56
C PRO A 108 -3.12 -15.82 -19.78
N LEU A 109 -2.40 -16.93 -19.61
CA LEU A 109 -2.83 -18.13 -18.89
C LEU A 109 -1.62 -18.83 -18.26
N GLY A 110 -1.87 -19.76 -17.33
CA GLY A 110 -0.83 -20.59 -16.71
C GLY A 110 -0.29 -20.05 -15.39
N VAL A 111 -0.79 -18.90 -14.91
CA VAL A 111 -0.47 -18.36 -13.58
C VAL A 111 -1.53 -18.79 -12.55
N PHE A 112 -2.80 -18.77 -12.94
CA PHE A 112 -3.90 -19.06 -12.02
C PHE A 112 -4.51 -20.43 -12.30
N THR A 113 -4.57 -21.27 -11.27
CA THR A 113 -5.41 -22.48 -11.24
C THR A 113 -6.63 -22.18 -10.39
N ALA A 114 -7.82 -22.56 -10.87
CA ALA A 114 -9.08 -22.21 -10.26
C ALA A 114 -10.09 -23.35 -10.29
N SER A 115 -11.00 -23.37 -9.33
CA SER A 115 -12.24 -24.10 -9.34
C SER A 115 -13.42 -23.20 -9.70
N TYR A 116 -14.58 -23.77 -10.00
CA TYR A 116 -15.79 -22.97 -10.22
C TYR A 116 -16.19 -22.25 -8.94
N LEU A 117 -16.46 -20.95 -9.03
CA LEU A 117 -16.92 -20.16 -7.90
C LEU A 117 -18.31 -20.63 -7.40
N ASP A 118 -19.26 -20.71 -8.30
CA ASP A 118 -20.59 -21.29 -8.16
C ASP A 118 -21.14 -21.44 -9.61
N GLN A 119 -21.06 -22.67 -10.15
CA GLN A 119 -21.35 -22.90 -11.55
C GLN A 119 -22.84 -22.66 -11.89
N ASP A 120 -23.75 -22.97 -10.97
CA ASP A 120 -25.18 -22.78 -11.20
C ASP A 120 -25.56 -21.31 -11.25
N ARG A 121 -24.87 -20.48 -10.46
CA ARG A 121 -25.16 -19.06 -10.33
C ARG A 121 -24.39 -18.17 -11.31
N TYR A 122 -23.09 -18.44 -11.48
CA TYR A 122 -22.20 -17.55 -12.24
C TYR A 122 -21.68 -18.20 -13.54
N GLY A 123 -21.93 -19.48 -13.77
CA GLY A 123 -21.43 -20.21 -14.93
C GLY A 123 -19.93 -20.46 -14.85
N LEU A 124 -19.21 -20.03 -15.89
CA LEU A 124 -17.77 -20.27 -16.08
C LEU A 124 -16.92 -19.17 -15.40
N VAL A 125 -17.21 -18.93 -14.13
CA VAL A 125 -16.45 -18.01 -13.27
C VAL A 125 -15.61 -18.78 -12.27
N GLY A 126 -14.35 -18.39 -12.12
CA GLY A 126 -13.35 -19.06 -11.29
C GLY A 126 -13.16 -18.43 -9.92
N LYS A 127 -12.92 -19.31 -8.93
CA LYS A 127 -12.27 -18.99 -7.65
C LYS A 127 -10.84 -19.52 -7.74
N ILE A 128 -9.87 -18.66 -7.56
CA ILE A 128 -8.46 -19.04 -7.61
C ILE A 128 -8.11 -19.93 -6.42
N ASP A 129 -7.53 -21.08 -6.68
CA ASP A 129 -7.07 -22.03 -5.68
C ASP A 129 -5.55 -22.01 -5.52
N GLN A 130 -4.81 -21.73 -6.63
CA GLN A 130 -3.35 -21.69 -6.65
C GLN A 130 -2.83 -20.64 -7.62
N VAL A 131 -1.67 -20.08 -7.29
CA VAL A 131 -0.91 -19.16 -8.13
C VAL A 131 0.47 -19.76 -8.39
N ASP A 132 0.81 -19.97 -9.66
CA ASP A 132 2.13 -20.38 -10.08
C ASP A 132 3.00 -19.16 -10.38
N LYS A 133 4.09 -19.00 -9.63
CA LYS A 133 5.04 -17.88 -9.77
C LYS A 133 6.05 -18.08 -10.90
N GLU A 134 6.31 -19.32 -11.30
CA GLU A 134 7.42 -19.65 -12.22
C GLU A 134 7.32 -18.93 -13.58
N PRO A 135 6.16 -18.80 -14.24
CA PRO A 135 6.05 -18.02 -15.47
C PRO A 135 6.43 -16.55 -15.30
N ILE A 136 6.09 -15.97 -14.16
CA ILE A 136 6.38 -14.57 -13.81
C ILE A 136 7.88 -14.40 -13.54
N GLU A 137 8.44 -15.20 -12.66
CA GLU A 137 9.86 -15.18 -12.32
C GLU A 137 10.75 -15.42 -13.53
N SER A 138 10.35 -16.38 -14.39
CA SER A 138 11.03 -16.66 -15.65
C SER A 138 11.03 -15.46 -16.61
N ALA A 139 9.92 -14.72 -16.70
CA ALA A 139 9.85 -13.49 -17.50
C ALA A 139 10.79 -12.42 -16.97
N ILE A 140 10.80 -12.20 -15.65
CA ILE A 140 11.65 -11.20 -15.00
C ILE A 140 13.14 -11.59 -15.13
N ARG A 141 13.49 -12.85 -14.91
CA ARG A 141 14.87 -13.36 -15.14
C ARG A 141 15.35 -13.14 -16.57
N ALA A 142 14.44 -13.19 -17.54
CA ALA A 142 14.73 -12.89 -18.94
C ALA A 142 14.78 -11.38 -19.24
N GLY A 143 14.60 -10.50 -18.24
CA GLY A 143 14.57 -9.04 -18.41
C GLY A 143 13.32 -8.56 -19.12
N CYS A 144 12.17 -9.21 -18.93
CA CYS A 144 10.90 -8.85 -19.53
C CYS A 144 9.89 -8.43 -18.46
N LEU A 145 9.05 -7.46 -18.78
CA LEU A 145 7.86 -7.13 -17.98
C LEU A 145 6.80 -8.23 -18.16
N PRO A 146 6.35 -8.92 -17.10
CA PRO A 146 5.29 -9.91 -17.19
C PRO A 146 3.92 -9.21 -17.28
N ILE A 147 3.15 -9.49 -18.32
CA ILE A 147 1.82 -8.91 -18.57
C ILE A 147 0.77 -10.02 -18.49
N LEU A 148 -0.01 -10.00 -17.40
CA LEU A 148 -0.97 -11.03 -17.03
C LEU A 148 -2.40 -10.61 -17.34
N THR A 149 -3.26 -11.59 -17.57
CA THR A 149 -4.72 -11.41 -17.59
C THR A 149 -5.37 -12.01 -16.34
N SER A 150 -6.65 -11.77 -16.13
CA SER A 150 -7.43 -12.41 -15.06
C SER A 150 -8.16 -13.69 -15.52
N LEU A 151 -7.60 -14.41 -16.47
CA LEU A 151 -8.10 -15.74 -16.87
C LEU A 151 -7.39 -16.82 -16.05
N ALA A 152 -8.14 -17.84 -15.65
CA ALA A 152 -7.64 -18.99 -14.91
C ALA A 152 -7.92 -20.32 -15.65
N LEU A 153 -7.26 -21.38 -15.24
CA LEU A 153 -7.48 -22.73 -15.73
C LEU A 153 -7.94 -23.64 -14.58
N THR A 154 -8.93 -24.48 -14.84
CA THR A 154 -9.17 -25.63 -13.96
C THR A 154 -8.08 -26.69 -14.14
N GLN A 155 -8.01 -27.66 -13.23
CA GLN A 155 -7.09 -28.80 -13.38
C GLN A 155 -7.33 -29.60 -14.68
N ASP A 156 -8.56 -29.61 -15.18
CA ASP A 156 -8.95 -30.27 -16.42
C ASP A 156 -8.71 -29.42 -17.67
N GLY A 157 -8.18 -28.19 -17.52
CA GLY A 157 -7.86 -27.27 -18.61
C GLY A 157 -9.03 -26.40 -19.09
N GLN A 158 -10.17 -26.38 -18.41
CA GLN A 158 -11.25 -25.45 -18.69
C GLN A 158 -10.82 -24.02 -18.30
N ILE A 159 -10.97 -23.06 -19.21
CA ILE A 159 -10.75 -21.65 -18.92
C ILE A 159 -11.91 -21.10 -18.11
N LEU A 160 -11.61 -20.33 -17.08
CA LEU A 160 -12.57 -19.61 -16.25
C LEU A 160 -12.27 -18.11 -16.27
N ASN A 161 -13.34 -17.30 -16.26
CA ASN A 161 -13.23 -15.85 -16.08
C ASN A 161 -13.09 -15.55 -14.59
N VAL A 162 -12.13 -14.70 -14.22
CA VAL A 162 -11.92 -14.27 -12.84
C VAL A 162 -11.99 -12.74 -12.79
N ASN A 163 -12.54 -12.19 -11.71
CA ASN A 163 -12.50 -10.76 -11.48
C ASN A 163 -11.04 -10.31 -11.33
N ALA A 164 -10.65 -9.24 -12.04
CA ALA A 164 -9.25 -8.78 -12.06
C ALA A 164 -8.77 -8.27 -10.69
N ASP A 165 -9.66 -7.71 -9.85
CA ASP A 165 -9.30 -7.28 -8.50
C ASP A 165 -9.03 -8.49 -7.60
N VAL A 166 -9.85 -9.55 -7.71
CA VAL A 166 -9.64 -10.84 -7.02
C VAL A 166 -8.33 -11.48 -7.49
N ALA A 167 -8.09 -11.54 -8.80
CA ALA A 167 -6.86 -12.10 -9.34
C ALA A 167 -5.61 -11.34 -8.86
N ALA A 168 -5.66 -10.01 -8.80
CA ALA A 168 -4.59 -9.18 -8.27
C ALA A 168 -4.35 -9.44 -6.76
N SER A 169 -5.43 -9.62 -5.98
CA SER A 169 -5.34 -9.93 -4.56
C SER A 169 -4.70 -11.30 -4.31
N GLU A 170 -5.14 -12.35 -5.01
CA GLU A 170 -4.58 -13.69 -4.87
C GLU A 170 -3.10 -13.76 -5.33
N LEU A 171 -2.77 -13.03 -6.41
CA LEU A 171 -1.40 -12.87 -6.86
C LEU A 171 -0.53 -12.22 -5.79
N ALA A 172 -1.00 -11.12 -5.19
CA ALA A 172 -0.28 -10.39 -4.17
C ALA A 172 -0.07 -11.21 -2.89
N LYS A 173 -1.05 -12.02 -2.47
CA LYS A 173 -0.92 -12.92 -1.30
C LYS A 173 0.25 -13.92 -1.46
N VAL A 174 0.53 -14.35 -2.69
CA VAL A 174 1.59 -15.33 -2.96
C VAL A 174 2.96 -14.68 -3.20
N LEU A 175 2.97 -13.48 -3.78
CA LEU A 175 4.20 -12.76 -4.12
C LEU A 175 4.70 -11.85 -2.99
N GLU A 176 3.83 -11.48 -2.04
CA GLU A 176 4.10 -10.58 -0.92
C GLU A 176 4.80 -9.28 -1.35
N PRO A 177 4.27 -8.53 -2.35
CA PRO A 177 4.92 -7.33 -2.84
C PRO A 177 4.90 -6.23 -1.77
N LEU A 178 5.88 -5.35 -1.80
CA LEU A 178 5.91 -4.18 -0.92
C LEU A 178 4.81 -3.18 -1.28
N LYS A 179 4.67 -2.89 -2.57
CA LYS A 179 3.62 -2.00 -3.08
C LYS A 179 2.69 -2.72 -4.05
N ILE A 180 1.42 -2.52 -3.86
CA ILE A 180 0.36 -2.97 -4.77
C ILE A 180 -0.30 -1.71 -5.31
N VAL A 181 -0.22 -1.51 -6.62
CA VAL A 181 -0.75 -0.32 -7.29
C VAL A 181 -2.03 -0.68 -8.03
N TYR A 182 -3.12 0.00 -7.71
CA TYR A 182 -4.37 -0.06 -8.46
C TYR A 182 -4.51 1.20 -9.31
N LEU A 183 -4.29 1.05 -10.60
CA LEU A 183 -4.48 2.15 -11.54
C LEU A 183 -5.98 2.37 -11.79
N SER A 184 -6.40 3.61 -11.65
CA SER A 184 -7.79 4.07 -11.77
C SER A 184 -7.83 5.43 -12.47
N GLU A 185 -8.75 5.64 -13.41
CA GLU A 185 -8.95 6.92 -14.08
C GLU A 185 -9.19 8.09 -13.10
N LYS A 186 -9.77 7.82 -11.94
CA LYS A 186 -10.01 8.82 -10.90
C LYS A 186 -8.78 9.18 -10.09
N GLY A 187 -7.71 8.39 -10.15
CA GLY A 187 -6.45 8.66 -9.45
C GLY A 187 -6.51 8.58 -7.91
N GLY A 188 -7.57 8.00 -7.32
CA GLY A 188 -7.69 7.86 -5.88
C GLY A 188 -9.12 7.66 -5.39
N LEU A 189 -9.28 7.69 -4.07
CA LEU A 189 -10.58 7.70 -3.40
C LEU A 189 -10.90 9.13 -2.95
N TYR A 190 -12.14 9.57 -3.18
CA TYR A 190 -12.58 10.91 -2.86
C TYR A 190 -13.66 10.87 -1.78
N HIS A 191 -13.56 11.81 -0.85
CA HIS A 191 -14.55 11.97 0.20
C HIS A 191 -15.89 12.42 -0.40
N GLY A 192 -16.95 11.67 -0.17
CA GLY A 192 -18.21 11.85 -0.87
C GLY A 192 -18.96 13.16 -0.58
N LYS A 193 -18.65 13.86 0.52
CA LYS A 193 -19.29 15.13 0.88
C LYS A 193 -18.45 16.35 0.47
N SER A 194 -17.14 16.30 0.69
CA SER A 194 -16.24 17.42 0.36
C SER A 194 -15.69 17.35 -1.07
N GLY A 195 -15.67 16.16 -1.69
CA GLY A 195 -15.04 15.94 -3.00
C GLY A 195 -13.51 15.97 -2.95
N GLU A 196 -12.91 16.06 -1.78
CA GLU A 196 -11.46 16.07 -1.59
C GLU A 196 -10.87 14.67 -1.70
N LEU A 197 -9.65 14.60 -2.22
CA LEU A 197 -8.89 13.36 -2.27
C LEU A 197 -8.54 12.90 -0.85
N ILE A 198 -8.74 11.63 -0.58
CA ILE A 198 -8.28 10.98 0.65
C ILE A 198 -6.86 10.50 0.39
N GLU A 199 -5.88 11.20 0.91
CA GLU A 199 -4.46 10.91 0.63
C GLU A 199 -4.00 9.60 1.27
N SER A 200 -4.50 9.29 2.48
CA SER A 200 -4.08 8.10 3.22
C SER A 200 -5.24 7.52 4.03
N ILE A 201 -5.31 6.19 4.09
CA ILE A 201 -6.26 5.43 4.91
C ILE A 201 -5.47 4.45 5.78
N ASN A 202 -5.63 4.61 7.10
CA ASN A 202 -5.16 3.65 8.09
C ASN A 202 -6.30 2.66 8.42
N LEU A 203 -6.21 1.44 7.87
CA LEU A 203 -7.30 0.46 8.03
C LEU A 203 -7.53 0.03 9.48
N ASP A 204 -6.49 -0.07 10.30
CA ASP A 204 -6.62 -0.51 11.70
C ASP A 204 -7.40 0.51 12.54
N GLU A 205 -7.39 1.80 12.17
CA GLU A 205 -8.07 2.88 12.88
C GLU A 205 -9.37 3.34 12.20
N GLU A 206 -9.36 3.41 10.86
CA GLU A 206 -10.37 4.15 10.11
C GLU A 206 -11.38 3.25 9.41
N TYR A 207 -11.10 1.93 9.24
CA TYR A 207 -11.95 1.04 8.44
C TYR A 207 -13.40 1.00 8.94
N ASP A 208 -13.62 0.80 10.23
CA ASP A 208 -14.98 0.65 10.78
C ASP A 208 -15.78 1.96 10.72
N SER A 209 -15.10 3.10 10.81
CA SER A 209 -15.73 4.42 10.66
C SER A 209 -16.06 4.71 9.19
N LEU A 210 -15.12 4.44 8.28
CA LEU A 210 -15.32 4.61 6.83
C LEU A 210 -16.46 3.75 6.31
N MET A 211 -16.54 2.50 6.77
CA MET A 211 -17.60 1.57 6.32
C MET A 211 -19.01 1.97 6.78
N LYS A 212 -19.13 2.88 7.76
CA LYS A 212 -20.40 3.46 8.24
C LYS A 212 -20.77 4.75 7.52
N GLU A 213 -19.83 5.36 6.81
CA GLU A 213 -20.09 6.62 6.08
C GLU A 213 -21.10 6.39 4.95
N GLU A 214 -22.08 7.29 4.84
CA GLU A 214 -23.15 7.21 3.85
C GLU A 214 -22.67 7.25 2.39
N TRP A 215 -21.50 7.87 2.15
CA TRP A 215 -20.91 7.99 0.81
C TRP A 215 -20.09 6.76 0.41
N VAL A 216 -19.71 5.91 1.36
CA VAL A 216 -19.01 4.64 1.09
C VAL A 216 -20.01 3.59 0.65
N LYS A 217 -20.36 3.62 -0.64
CA LYS A 217 -21.38 2.75 -1.24
C LYS A 217 -20.79 1.93 -2.40
N TYR A 218 -21.46 0.83 -2.72
CA TYR A 218 -21.19 0.01 -3.91
C TYR A 218 -19.70 -0.29 -4.13
N GLY A 219 -19.15 0.16 -5.25
CA GLY A 219 -17.78 -0.15 -5.66
C GLY A 219 -16.70 0.33 -4.70
N THR A 220 -16.87 1.49 -4.05
CA THR A 220 -15.92 1.97 -3.03
C THR A 220 -15.93 1.06 -1.81
N LYS A 221 -17.11 0.65 -1.36
CA LYS A 221 -17.26 -0.26 -0.22
C LYS A 221 -16.65 -1.63 -0.49
N LEU A 222 -16.91 -2.17 -1.69
CA LEU A 222 -16.33 -3.45 -2.12
C LEU A 222 -14.79 -3.34 -2.17
N LYS A 223 -14.26 -2.30 -2.83
CA LYS A 223 -12.82 -2.07 -2.96
C LYS A 223 -12.11 -1.97 -1.60
N LEU A 224 -12.66 -1.21 -0.64
CA LEU A 224 -12.09 -1.09 0.70
C LEU A 224 -12.09 -2.43 1.46
N ARG A 225 -13.15 -3.24 1.28
CA ARG A 225 -13.23 -4.59 1.87
C ARG A 225 -12.17 -5.51 1.29
N GLU A 226 -12.03 -5.55 -0.02
CA GLU A 226 -11.03 -6.36 -0.71
C GLU A 226 -9.61 -5.96 -0.34
N ILE A 227 -9.31 -4.65 -0.29
CA ILE A 227 -8.01 -4.14 0.13
C ILE A 227 -7.72 -4.52 1.59
N LYS A 228 -8.71 -4.40 2.48
CA LYS A 228 -8.53 -4.81 3.88
C LYS A 228 -8.23 -6.30 3.98
N GLU A 229 -9.04 -7.14 3.33
CA GLU A 229 -8.83 -8.58 3.31
C GLU A 229 -7.45 -8.94 2.76
N LEU A 230 -7.03 -8.29 1.68
CA LEU A 230 -5.70 -8.47 1.11
C LEU A 230 -4.60 -8.10 2.12
N LEU A 231 -4.63 -6.89 2.67
CA LEU A 231 -3.61 -6.40 3.59
C LEU A 231 -3.57 -7.15 4.92
N ASP A 232 -4.68 -7.75 5.36
CA ASP A 232 -4.72 -8.63 6.53
C ASP A 232 -3.90 -9.92 6.35
N HIS A 233 -3.69 -10.36 5.10
CA HIS A 233 -2.88 -11.54 4.76
C HIS A 233 -1.42 -11.21 4.45
N LEU A 234 -1.08 -9.95 4.25
CA LEU A 234 0.26 -9.52 3.85
C LEU A 234 1.08 -9.02 5.05
N PRO A 235 2.42 -8.92 4.91
CA PRO A 235 3.25 -8.23 5.89
C PRO A 235 2.73 -6.80 6.16
N ARG A 236 2.96 -6.28 7.37
CA ARG A 236 2.53 -4.91 7.73
C ARG A 236 3.17 -3.82 6.89
N SER A 237 4.33 -4.10 6.32
CA SER A 237 5.04 -3.22 5.39
C SER A 237 4.38 -3.09 4.02
N SER A 238 3.47 -4.00 3.67
CA SER A 238 2.75 -3.94 2.40
C SER A 238 1.69 -2.84 2.42
N SER A 239 1.52 -2.17 1.28
CA SER A 239 0.53 -1.11 1.08
C SER A 239 -0.14 -1.22 -0.28
N VAL A 240 -1.34 -0.66 -0.39
CA VAL A 240 -2.07 -0.51 -1.65
C VAL A 240 -2.18 0.97 -1.98
N ALA A 241 -1.72 1.36 -3.15
CA ALA A 241 -1.90 2.71 -3.70
C ALA A 241 -2.98 2.68 -4.79
N ILE A 242 -3.92 3.62 -4.74
CA ILE A 242 -4.92 3.84 -5.79
C ILE A 242 -4.57 5.16 -6.45
N ILE A 243 -4.10 5.11 -7.70
CA ILE A 243 -3.53 6.26 -8.41
C ILE A 243 -3.98 6.32 -9.87
N SER A 244 -3.74 7.44 -10.54
CA SER A 244 -3.81 7.55 -12.00
C SER A 244 -2.48 7.16 -12.66
N VAL A 245 -2.50 6.97 -13.97
CA VAL A 245 -1.33 6.49 -14.74
C VAL A 245 -0.17 7.48 -14.68
N ASP A 246 -0.45 8.78 -14.77
CA ASP A 246 0.54 9.87 -14.72
C ASP A 246 1.29 9.93 -13.37
N GLN A 247 0.69 9.40 -12.31
CA GLN A 247 1.26 9.38 -10.96
C GLN A 247 2.11 8.14 -10.65
N LEU A 248 2.14 7.15 -11.55
CA LEU A 248 2.78 5.87 -11.30
C LEU A 248 4.28 6.02 -10.94
N GLN A 249 4.99 6.88 -11.64
CA GLN A 249 6.40 7.13 -11.35
C GLN A 249 6.58 7.80 -9.99
N LYS A 250 5.75 8.80 -9.68
CA LYS A 250 5.80 9.49 -8.39
C LYS A 250 5.58 8.51 -7.23
N GLU A 251 4.57 7.64 -7.35
CA GLU A 251 4.24 6.64 -6.32
C GLU A 251 5.41 5.67 -6.05
N LEU A 252 6.09 5.22 -7.09
CA LEU A 252 7.15 4.21 -6.94
C LEU A 252 8.51 4.80 -6.54
N PHE A 253 8.75 6.09 -6.76
CA PHE A 253 10.06 6.72 -6.52
C PHE A 253 10.08 7.77 -5.40
N THR A 254 8.94 8.11 -4.81
CA THR A 254 8.89 9.09 -3.72
C THR A 254 8.20 8.52 -2.47
N ASP A 255 8.65 8.98 -1.31
CA ASP A 255 8.05 8.60 -0.03
C ASP A 255 6.69 9.28 0.20
N SER A 256 6.47 10.46 -0.41
CA SER A 256 5.20 11.17 -0.32
C SER A 256 4.06 10.49 -1.08
N GLY A 257 4.39 9.57 -2.01
CA GLY A 257 3.42 8.82 -2.78
C GLY A 257 2.52 9.68 -3.67
N ALA A 258 1.42 9.10 -4.13
CA ALA A 258 0.41 9.77 -4.94
C ALA A 258 -0.98 9.13 -4.72
N GLY A 259 -2.04 9.87 -5.05
CA GLY A 259 -3.42 9.39 -4.95
C GLY A 259 -3.83 9.01 -3.53
N THR A 260 -4.39 7.81 -3.35
CA THR A 260 -4.80 7.28 -2.03
C THR A 260 -3.92 6.11 -1.62
N LEU A 261 -3.14 6.27 -0.58
CA LEU A 261 -2.38 5.20 0.04
C LEU A 261 -3.23 4.49 1.10
N VAL A 262 -3.43 3.18 0.96
CA VAL A 262 -4.13 2.35 1.93
C VAL A 262 -3.13 1.38 2.57
N ARG A 263 -3.04 1.40 3.88
CA ARG A 263 -2.16 0.50 4.64
C ARG A 263 -2.85 0.01 5.90
N ARG A 264 -2.38 -1.13 6.41
CA ARG A 264 -2.70 -1.48 7.78
C ARG A 264 -2.11 -0.46 8.70
N GLY A 265 -2.19 0.19 9.39
CA GLY A 265 -1.45 1.09 10.26
C GLY A 265 -0.99 0.39 11.51
N TYR A 266 -0.65 1.18 12.47
CA TYR A 266 -0.35 0.73 13.80
C TYR A 266 -1.50 1.16 14.68
N LYS A 267 -2.02 0.27 15.51
CA LYS A 267 -2.92 0.67 16.57
C LYS A 267 -2.17 1.60 17.50
N LEU A 268 -2.58 2.85 17.49
CA LEU A 268 -1.96 3.88 18.30
C LEU A 268 -2.66 3.98 19.64
N PHE A 269 -1.89 4.35 20.66
CA PHE A 269 -2.43 4.62 21.98
C PHE A 269 -2.03 6.01 22.48
N ARG A 270 -2.83 6.52 23.38
CA ARG A 270 -2.59 7.72 24.18
C ARG A 270 -2.86 7.35 25.63
N SER A 271 -1.89 7.55 26.53
CA SER A 271 -2.04 7.25 27.95
C SER A 271 -1.36 8.32 28.78
N SER A 272 -1.93 8.62 29.94
CA SER A 272 -1.31 9.45 30.98
C SER A 272 -0.57 8.63 32.04
N SER A 273 -0.47 7.31 31.85
CA SER A 273 0.15 6.40 32.80
C SER A 273 1.08 5.41 32.10
N ILE A 274 2.34 5.37 32.52
CA ILE A 274 3.31 4.36 32.11
C ILE A 274 2.88 2.93 32.51
N GLN A 275 2.12 2.82 33.59
CA GLN A 275 1.66 1.52 34.12
C GLN A 275 0.66 0.88 33.15
N ASP A 276 -0.24 1.65 32.56
CA ASP A 276 -1.27 1.15 31.64
C ASP A 276 -0.66 0.61 30.33
N ILE A 277 0.49 1.15 29.94
CA ILE A 277 1.23 0.74 28.73
C ILE A 277 2.09 -0.50 29.00
N GLY A 278 2.49 -0.70 30.26
CA GLY A 278 3.44 -1.73 30.69
C GLY A 278 4.85 -1.19 30.89
N ALA A 279 5.16 -0.81 32.13
CA ALA A 279 6.43 -0.15 32.50
C ALA A 279 7.67 -0.96 32.08
N GLU A 280 7.64 -2.29 32.16
CA GLU A 280 8.78 -3.13 31.76
C GLU A 280 9.00 -3.16 30.24
N ARG A 281 7.93 -3.18 29.46
CA ARG A 281 8.01 -3.10 28.00
C ARG A 281 8.63 -1.76 27.56
N LEU A 282 8.19 -0.67 28.19
CA LEU A 282 8.77 0.67 27.94
C LEU A 282 10.23 0.76 28.39
N ARG A 283 10.61 0.13 29.51
CA ARG A 283 12.02 0.08 29.93
C ARG A 283 12.89 -0.66 28.92
N THR A 284 12.41 -1.77 28.40
CA THR A 284 13.13 -2.53 27.37
C THR A 284 13.31 -1.67 26.13
N MET A 285 12.25 -1.04 25.63
CA MET A 285 12.28 -0.15 24.47
C MET A 285 13.29 1.02 24.68
N LEU A 286 13.29 1.67 25.85
CA LEU A 286 14.26 2.73 26.16
C LEU A 286 15.70 2.20 26.22
N ARG A 287 15.94 1.01 26.79
CA ARG A 287 17.28 0.42 26.85
C ARG A 287 17.85 0.11 25.47
N GLU A 288 17.01 -0.32 24.57
CA GLU A 288 17.43 -0.75 23.23
C GLU A 288 17.53 0.39 22.22
N HIS A 289 16.71 1.45 22.39
CA HIS A 289 16.54 2.45 21.34
C HIS A 289 16.71 3.91 21.79
N ASP A 290 16.74 4.21 23.10
CA ASP A 290 17.00 5.59 23.56
C ASP A 290 18.51 5.85 23.66
N ASP A 291 18.98 6.88 22.97
CA ASP A 291 20.42 7.19 22.91
C ASP A 291 21.03 7.51 24.27
N ASP A 292 20.31 8.22 25.15
CA ASP A 292 20.83 8.54 26.47
C ASP A 292 20.98 7.29 27.36
N VAL A 293 20.10 6.28 27.16
CA VAL A 293 20.18 5.02 27.89
C VAL A 293 21.25 4.12 27.28
N ARG A 294 21.33 4.01 25.98
CA ARG A 294 22.36 3.22 25.27
C ARG A 294 23.77 3.70 25.55
N GLU A 295 23.97 5.01 25.63
CA GLU A 295 25.25 5.62 25.95
C GLU A 295 25.52 5.77 27.46
N ASN A 296 24.69 5.15 28.32
CA ASN A 296 24.79 5.18 29.79
C ASN A 296 24.80 6.59 30.40
N ARG A 297 24.20 7.58 29.72
CA ARG A 297 24.03 8.94 30.26
C ARG A 297 22.88 9.03 31.26
N LYS A 298 21.83 8.25 31.04
CA LYS A 298 20.67 8.12 31.93
C LYS A 298 20.22 6.67 31.99
N SER A 299 19.60 6.27 33.09
CA SER A 299 18.89 4.99 33.16
C SER A 299 17.41 5.19 32.80
N ALA A 300 16.75 4.14 32.31
CA ALA A 300 15.29 4.17 32.05
C ALA A 300 14.49 4.57 33.31
N SER A 301 14.95 4.16 34.50
CA SER A 301 14.31 4.53 35.77
C SER A 301 14.46 6.02 36.09
N GLN A 302 15.59 6.65 35.76
CA GLN A 302 15.76 8.09 35.88
C GLN A 302 14.86 8.84 34.93
N ILE A 303 14.70 8.38 33.67
CA ILE A 303 13.76 8.97 32.71
C ILE A 303 12.32 8.92 33.24
N PHE A 304 11.89 7.78 33.78
CA PHE A 304 10.56 7.66 34.36
C PHE A 304 10.37 8.56 35.60
N SER A 305 11.39 8.70 36.42
CA SER A 305 11.36 9.61 37.58
C SER A 305 11.25 11.08 37.15
N GLU A 306 12.00 11.50 36.13
CA GLU A 306 11.92 12.85 35.57
C GLU A 306 10.52 13.14 34.97
N LEU A 307 9.98 12.19 34.20
CA LEU A 307 8.64 12.31 33.62
C LEU A 307 7.54 12.45 34.70
N SER A 308 7.69 11.74 35.80
CA SER A 308 6.70 11.74 36.89
C SER A 308 6.69 13.05 37.71
N GLN A 309 7.63 13.96 37.50
CA GLN A 309 7.68 15.26 38.19
C GLN A 309 6.64 16.28 37.68
N THR A 310 6.17 16.09 36.45
CA THR A 310 5.16 16.92 35.82
C THR A 310 4.08 16.02 35.20
N PRO A 311 2.83 16.50 35.04
CA PRO A 311 1.85 15.76 34.26
C PRO A 311 2.39 15.49 32.87
N TYR A 312 2.14 14.29 32.35
CA TYR A 312 2.62 13.87 31.03
C TYR A 312 1.59 13.05 30.27
N THR A 313 1.75 12.98 28.98
CA THR A 313 1.02 12.08 28.09
C THR A 313 2.03 11.28 27.25
N VAL A 314 1.79 10.00 27.12
CA VAL A 314 2.56 9.07 26.28
C VAL A 314 1.73 8.75 25.06
N TYR A 315 2.33 8.90 23.90
CA TYR A 315 1.81 8.49 22.60
C TYR A 315 2.67 7.37 22.07
N GLY A 316 2.08 6.36 21.45
CA GLY A 316 2.84 5.28 20.87
C GLY A 316 1.96 4.32 20.07
N ASP A 317 2.58 3.33 19.47
CA ASP A 317 1.91 2.19 18.88
C ASP A 317 1.89 0.99 19.83
N GLU A 318 0.89 0.12 19.72
CA GLU A 318 0.75 -1.07 20.62
C GLU A 318 1.99 -1.98 20.60
N GLY A 319 2.73 -2.00 19.49
CA GLY A 319 3.98 -2.74 19.36
C GLY A 319 5.16 -2.10 20.07
N LEU A 320 5.03 -0.85 20.52
CA LEU A 320 6.12 -0.01 21.04
C LEU A 320 7.27 0.17 20.05
N GLY A 321 6.97 0.21 18.76
CA GLY A 321 7.95 0.55 17.72
C GLY A 321 8.34 2.01 17.75
N CYS A 322 7.41 2.90 18.13
CA CYS A 322 7.65 4.33 18.33
C CYS A 322 6.89 4.82 19.55
N VAL A 323 7.54 5.61 20.40
CA VAL A 323 6.95 6.19 21.61
C VAL A 323 7.39 7.63 21.78
N ALA A 324 6.43 8.52 22.03
CA ALA A 324 6.64 9.93 22.31
C ALA A 324 6.11 10.30 23.70
N PHE A 325 6.88 11.06 24.45
CA PHE A 325 6.51 11.55 25.78
C PHE A 325 6.37 13.05 25.75
N VAL A 326 5.17 13.55 26.06
CA VAL A 326 4.87 14.98 26.13
C VAL A 326 4.61 15.36 27.58
N SER A 327 5.41 16.27 28.13
CA SER A 327 5.24 16.82 29.49
C SER A 327 4.45 18.11 29.46
N HIS A 328 3.66 18.34 30.52
CA HIS A 328 2.80 19.51 30.68
C HIS A 328 3.25 20.33 31.88
N PRO A 329 4.33 21.13 31.78
CA PRO A 329 4.72 22.02 32.87
C PRO A 329 3.59 23.04 33.16
N PRO A 330 3.31 23.33 34.44
CA PRO A 330 2.30 24.31 34.80
C PRO A 330 2.62 25.69 34.17
N ASP A 331 1.62 26.32 33.55
CA ASP A 331 1.70 27.64 32.93
C ASP A 331 2.75 27.79 31.77
N GLU A 332 3.26 26.68 31.26
CA GLU A 332 4.23 26.68 30.16
C GLU A 332 3.68 25.94 28.91
N VAL A 333 4.39 26.05 27.81
CA VAL A 333 4.07 25.31 26.58
C VAL A 333 4.40 23.81 26.78
N PRO A 334 3.54 22.89 26.35
CA PRO A 334 3.85 21.46 26.37
C PRO A 334 5.17 21.14 25.67
N VAL A 335 5.92 20.20 26.23
CA VAL A 335 7.25 19.86 25.77
C VAL A 335 7.28 18.39 25.34
N LEU A 336 7.63 18.10 24.09
CA LEU A 336 7.99 16.75 23.69
C LEU A 336 9.39 16.44 24.26
N THR A 337 9.40 15.73 25.39
CA THR A 337 10.61 15.45 26.16
C THR A 337 11.42 14.30 25.60
N ARG A 338 10.74 13.34 25.00
CA ARG A 338 11.36 12.15 24.39
C ARG A 338 10.57 11.70 23.17
N LEU A 339 11.32 11.29 22.15
CA LEU A 339 10.86 10.56 21.00
C LEU A 339 11.82 9.43 20.75
N VAL A 340 11.34 8.20 20.88
CA VAL A 340 12.17 6.99 20.77
C VAL A 340 11.50 6.08 19.76
N MET A 341 12.26 5.54 18.82
CA MET A 341 11.73 4.67 17.78
C MET A 341 12.72 3.59 17.39
N THR A 342 12.18 2.46 16.94
CA THR A 342 12.95 1.40 16.30
C THR A 342 13.26 1.81 14.86
N ARG A 343 14.27 1.19 14.27
CA ARG A 343 14.59 1.40 12.85
C ARG A 343 13.42 1.01 11.93
N ASP A 344 12.72 -0.06 12.25
CA ASP A 344 11.56 -0.52 11.49
C ASP A 344 10.39 0.49 11.57
N ALA A 345 10.14 1.06 12.75
CA ALA A 345 9.12 2.08 12.93
C ALA A 345 9.44 3.37 12.16
N ALA A 346 10.73 3.76 12.10
CA ALA A 346 11.18 4.90 11.31
C ALA A 346 10.97 4.64 9.80
N MET A 347 11.37 3.47 9.30
CA MET A 347 11.19 3.09 7.89
C MET A 347 9.71 2.95 7.48
N ASN A 348 8.84 2.61 8.42
CA ASN A 348 7.40 2.43 8.17
C ASN A 348 6.56 3.66 8.54
N HIS A 349 7.18 4.81 8.75
CA HIS A 349 6.50 6.09 9.02
C HIS A 349 5.53 6.07 10.21
N VAL A 350 5.80 5.22 11.22
CA VAL A 350 4.96 5.14 12.44
C VAL A 350 4.95 6.48 13.18
N ILE A 351 6.08 7.17 13.16
CA ILE A 351 6.24 8.48 13.76
C ILE A 351 5.25 9.52 13.22
N ASP A 352 4.96 9.49 11.92
CA ASP A 352 4.06 10.49 11.29
C ASP A 352 2.63 10.31 11.78
N ASN A 353 2.21 9.06 12.02
CA ASN A 353 0.90 8.77 12.60
C ASN A 353 0.81 9.27 14.05
N ILE A 354 1.84 9.02 14.86
CA ILE A 354 1.92 9.50 16.25
C ILE A 354 1.97 11.02 16.28
N TRP A 355 2.74 11.64 15.37
CA TRP A 355 2.81 13.09 15.22
C TRP A 355 1.46 13.70 14.86
N GLY A 356 0.70 13.04 14.00
CA GLY A 356 -0.66 13.42 13.68
C GLY A 356 -1.60 13.45 14.89
N MET A 357 -1.46 12.50 15.84
CA MET A 357 -2.19 12.52 17.11
C MET A 357 -1.74 13.69 18.00
N ILE A 358 -0.43 13.88 18.14
CA ILE A 358 0.14 14.97 18.95
C ILE A 358 -0.32 16.33 18.44
N ARG A 359 -0.31 16.56 17.12
CA ARG A 359 -0.79 17.83 16.51
C ARG A 359 -2.28 18.08 16.69
N LYS A 360 -3.11 17.05 16.80
CA LYS A 360 -4.54 17.20 17.13
C LYS A 360 -4.75 17.66 18.57
N ASP A 361 -3.88 17.20 19.49
CA ASP A 361 -4.00 17.52 20.93
C ASP A 361 -3.35 18.86 21.30
N TYR A 362 -2.28 19.26 20.60
CA TYR A 362 -1.52 20.45 20.92
C TYR A 362 -1.41 21.41 19.73
N ARG A 363 -1.85 22.64 19.94
CA ARG A 363 -1.65 23.74 18.97
C ARG A 363 -0.24 24.34 19.04
N ARG A 364 0.43 24.18 20.18
CA ARG A 364 1.80 24.64 20.41
C ARG A 364 2.55 23.56 21.13
N LEU A 365 3.73 23.26 20.66
CA LEU A 365 4.61 22.25 21.23
C LEU A 365 6.05 22.70 21.00
N VAL A 366 6.92 22.44 21.96
CA VAL A 366 8.36 22.66 21.80
C VAL A 366 9.11 21.36 22.07
N TRP A 367 10.24 21.18 21.40
CA TRP A 367 11.11 20.04 21.66
C TRP A 367 12.57 20.37 21.32
N THR A 368 13.47 19.53 21.78
CA THR A 368 14.89 19.68 21.47
C THR A 368 15.47 18.38 20.96
N SER A 369 16.36 18.45 20.00
CA SER A 369 17.20 17.36 19.59
C SER A 369 18.69 17.72 19.63
N ARG A 370 19.54 16.71 19.53
CA ARG A 370 20.97 16.92 19.30
C ARG A 370 21.23 17.33 17.86
N ALA A 371 22.30 18.06 17.61
CA ALA A 371 22.67 18.46 16.25
C ALA A 371 23.14 17.28 15.38
N ASP A 372 23.54 16.17 16.01
CA ASP A 372 23.96 14.90 15.42
C ASP A 372 22.86 13.81 15.49
N ASP A 373 21.61 14.18 15.72
CA ASP A 373 20.45 13.28 15.72
C ASP A 373 20.24 12.68 14.32
N GLU A 374 20.11 11.36 14.26
CA GLU A 374 19.85 10.63 13.00
C GLU A 374 18.55 11.06 12.33
N ASN A 375 17.53 11.47 13.14
CA ASN A 375 16.22 11.93 12.68
C ASN A 375 16.14 13.45 12.48
N ARG A 376 17.28 14.13 12.34
CA ARG A 376 17.34 15.59 12.21
C ARG A 376 16.48 16.12 11.07
N ALA A 377 16.45 15.45 9.93
CA ALA A 377 15.62 15.85 8.79
C ALA A 377 14.13 15.90 9.18
N TRP A 378 13.64 14.87 9.85
CA TRP A 378 12.25 14.80 10.34
C TRP A 378 11.92 15.96 11.29
N HIS A 379 12.82 16.32 12.22
CA HIS A 379 12.59 17.44 13.13
C HIS A 379 12.42 18.77 12.39
N PHE A 380 13.25 19.03 11.37
CA PHE A 380 13.14 20.25 10.57
C PHE A 380 11.89 20.29 9.69
N GLU A 381 11.49 19.15 9.15
CA GLU A 381 10.30 19.05 8.30
C GLU A 381 8.99 19.31 9.07
N HIS A 382 8.97 18.93 10.36
CA HIS A 382 7.76 18.99 11.19
C HIS A 382 7.70 20.21 12.13
N ALA A 383 8.70 21.07 12.13
CA ALA A 383 8.75 22.28 12.93
C ALA A 383 8.39 23.53 12.11
N ASP A 384 7.61 24.43 12.70
CA ASP A 384 7.35 25.75 12.13
C ASP A 384 8.59 26.66 12.18
N GLY A 385 9.50 26.40 13.13
CA GLY A 385 10.77 27.07 13.24
C GLY A 385 11.74 26.35 14.16
N SER A 386 13.01 26.74 14.06
CA SER A 386 14.08 26.12 14.86
C SER A 386 15.18 27.14 15.24
N PHE A 387 15.84 26.85 16.36
CA PHE A 387 17.01 27.60 16.83
C PHE A 387 18.08 26.64 17.32
N THR A 388 19.29 26.72 16.76
CA THR A 388 20.41 25.86 17.13
C THR A 388 21.47 26.62 17.91
N ARG A 389 21.84 26.09 19.09
CA ARG A 389 22.93 26.59 19.93
C ARG A 389 23.62 25.44 20.69
N ASN A 390 24.91 25.49 20.82
CA ASN A 390 25.73 24.53 21.61
C ASN A 390 25.43 23.05 21.27
N ARG A 391 25.36 22.70 19.98
CA ARG A 391 25.07 21.34 19.48
C ARG A 391 23.69 20.82 19.88
N ARG A 392 22.75 21.68 20.20
CA ARG A 392 21.34 21.36 20.39
C ARG A 392 20.47 22.24 19.53
N SER A 393 19.41 21.71 19.00
CA SER A 393 18.38 22.42 18.26
C SER A 393 17.10 22.41 19.05
N LEU A 394 16.50 23.58 19.23
CA LEU A 394 15.14 23.77 19.73
C LEU A 394 14.22 23.91 18.53
N TYR A 395 13.09 23.28 18.58
CA TYR A 395 12.04 23.30 17.56
C TYR A 395 10.71 23.75 18.18
N TYR A 396 9.87 24.41 17.37
CA TYR A 396 8.56 24.89 17.80
C TYR A 396 7.58 24.96 16.64
#